data_5d9a4e7024ec427169c65be251737935
#
_entry.id   5d9a4e7024ec427169c65be251737935
#
_cell.length_a   1.000
_cell.length_b   1.000
_cell.length_c   1.000
_cell.angle_alpha   90.00
_cell.angle_beta   90.00
_cell.angle_gamma   90.00
#
_symmetry.space_group_name_H-M   'P 1'
#
loop_
_entity.id
_entity.type
_entity.pdbx_description
1 polymer ?
#
loop_
_entity_poly.entity_id
_entity_poly.type
_entity_poly.pdbx_seq_one_letter_code
_entity_poly.pdbx_strand_id
1 'polypeptide(L)'
;MAIIYSYPYDQIITDTDAWVGTDSVNRQTKQYTAKAVADYLNINGKVAIAGQMNYQFVQDPSFKGGTFAFAAGSGGGTPWSSITSVVISNMDLSGQIVSPFLEYLVDEQVMFQDVAGKGSFGHYIIERVHANWHN
;
A
#
# COMPACT_ATOMS: atom_id res chain seq x y z
N MET A 1 12.51 38.51 8.83
CA MET A 1 12.75 37.07 8.61
C MET A 1 12.21 36.30 9.81
N ALA A 2 11.35 35.35 9.59
CA ALA A 2 10.87 34.47 10.66
C ALA A 2 11.92 33.39 10.95
N ILE A 3 12.22 33.20 12.23
CA ILE A 3 13.14 32.16 12.69
C ILE A 3 12.31 30.93 13.06
N ILE A 4 12.60 29.78 12.47
CA ILE A 4 11.77 28.56 12.62
C ILE A 4 11.55 28.18 14.08
N TYR A 5 12.58 28.22 14.92
CA TYR A 5 12.46 27.87 16.32
C TYR A 5 11.73 28.90 17.19
N SER A 6 11.33 30.05 16.60
CA SER A 6 10.46 31.00 17.30
C SER A 6 8.96 30.64 17.19
N TYR A 7 8.60 29.67 16.37
CA TYR A 7 7.25 29.16 16.28
C TYR A 7 7.01 28.09 17.34
N PRO A 8 5.79 28.01 17.90
CA PRO A 8 5.49 26.97 18.87
C PRO A 8 5.49 25.59 18.23
N TYR A 9 5.88 24.58 19.00
CA TYR A 9 5.75 23.19 18.58
C TYR A 9 4.29 22.76 18.76
N ASP A 10 3.79 22.00 17.80
CA ASP A 10 2.51 21.32 17.87
C ASP A 10 2.72 19.82 17.74
N GLN A 11 2.24 19.06 18.71
CA GLN A 11 2.37 17.61 18.74
C GLN A 11 1.17 16.90 18.10
N ILE A 12 0.12 17.66 17.79
CA ILE A 12 -1.12 17.11 17.20
C ILE A 12 -1.24 17.63 15.78
N ILE A 13 -1.17 16.72 14.82
CA ILE A 13 -1.32 17.04 13.42
C ILE A 13 -2.74 16.67 12.97
N THR A 14 -3.42 17.59 12.30
CA THR A 14 -4.74 17.38 11.73
C THR A 14 -4.65 17.31 10.20
N ASP A 15 -5.66 16.76 9.56
CA ASP A 15 -5.68 16.55 8.09
C ASP A 15 -5.49 17.84 7.30
N THR A 16 -5.93 18.96 7.86
CA THR A 16 -5.89 20.28 7.19
C THR A 16 -4.63 21.08 7.49
N ASP A 17 -3.78 20.62 8.39
CA ASP A 17 -2.49 21.25 8.63
C ASP A 17 -1.66 21.19 7.36
N ALA A 18 -0.89 22.26 7.07
CA ALA A 18 -0.23 22.38 5.79
C ALA A 18 1.21 22.84 5.90
N TRP A 19 2.00 22.39 4.95
CA TRP A 19 3.38 22.81 4.75
C TRP A 19 3.52 23.51 3.43
N VAL A 20 4.49 24.40 3.34
CA VAL A 20 4.85 25.06 2.09
C VAL A 20 5.95 24.27 1.41
N GLY A 21 5.79 24.05 0.13
CA GLY A 21 6.78 23.33 -0.69
C GLY A 21 6.72 23.75 -2.15
N THR A 22 7.54 23.10 -2.97
CA THR A 22 7.65 23.43 -4.39
C THR A 22 6.99 22.34 -5.23
N ASP A 23 6.06 22.73 -6.10
CA ASP A 23 5.58 21.87 -7.18
C ASP A 23 6.63 21.89 -8.29
N SER A 24 7.36 20.79 -8.45
CA SER A 24 8.47 20.69 -9.38
C SER A 24 8.02 20.66 -10.85
N VAL A 25 6.80 20.22 -11.14
CA VAL A 25 6.27 20.18 -12.50
C VAL A 25 5.90 21.57 -13.00
N ASN A 26 5.14 22.31 -12.19
CA ASN A 26 4.67 23.65 -12.54
C ASN A 26 5.61 24.77 -12.06
N ARG A 27 6.63 24.41 -11.29
CA ARG A 27 7.62 25.33 -10.70
C ARG A 27 6.95 26.44 -9.87
N GLN A 28 5.97 26.05 -9.07
CA GLN A 28 5.20 26.96 -8.21
C GLN A 28 5.36 26.56 -6.76
N THR A 29 5.33 27.55 -5.87
CA THR A 29 5.25 27.32 -4.44
C THR A 29 3.80 27.04 -4.07
N LYS A 30 3.55 25.93 -3.40
CA LYS A 30 2.23 25.46 -3.02
C LYS A 30 2.18 24.99 -1.59
N GLN A 31 0.97 24.87 -1.07
CA GLN A 31 0.73 24.26 0.23
C GLN A 31 0.34 22.79 0.05
N TYR A 32 0.88 21.93 0.90
CA TYR A 32 0.56 20.52 0.95
C TYR A 32 -0.02 20.19 2.31
N THR A 33 -1.23 19.64 2.35
CA THR A 33 -1.88 19.26 3.60
C THR A 33 -1.32 17.95 4.13
N ALA A 34 -1.43 17.74 5.44
CA ALA A 34 -1.05 16.49 6.07
C ALA A 34 -1.76 15.30 5.42
N LYS A 35 -3.06 15.44 5.14
CA LYS A 35 -3.83 14.42 4.45
C LYS A 35 -3.27 14.12 3.05
N ALA A 36 -2.93 15.14 2.26
CA ALA A 36 -2.39 14.95 0.90
C ALA A 36 -1.04 14.23 0.94
N VAL A 37 -0.17 14.56 1.89
CA VAL A 37 1.12 13.88 2.06
C VAL A 37 0.92 12.43 2.46
N ALA A 38 0.04 12.16 3.42
CA ALA A 38 -0.26 10.80 3.86
C ALA A 38 -0.85 9.95 2.73
N ASP A 39 -1.79 10.50 1.96
CA ASP A 39 -2.40 9.81 0.82
C ASP A 39 -1.35 9.49 -0.26
N TYR A 40 -0.47 10.43 -0.56
CA TYR A 40 0.63 10.18 -1.50
C TYR A 40 1.53 9.03 -1.04
N LEU A 41 1.94 9.03 0.22
CA LEU A 41 2.82 8.00 0.76
C LEU A 41 2.16 6.62 0.75
N ASN A 42 0.89 6.54 1.11
CA ASN A 42 0.14 5.29 1.16
C ASN A 42 -0.18 4.75 -0.25
N ILE A 43 -0.72 5.59 -1.13
CA ILE A 43 -1.14 5.17 -2.47
C ILE A 43 0.05 4.72 -3.31
N ASN A 44 1.21 5.35 -3.14
CA ASN A 44 2.42 5.00 -3.88
C ASN A 44 3.30 3.98 -3.16
N GLY A 45 2.86 3.43 -2.04
CA GLY A 45 3.59 2.41 -1.30
C GLY A 45 4.93 2.88 -0.74
N LYS A 46 5.06 4.18 -0.46
CA LYS A 46 6.32 4.77 0.02
C LYS A 46 6.56 4.55 1.51
N VAL A 47 5.50 4.24 2.25
CA VAL A 47 5.56 3.97 3.69
C VAL A 47 4.88 2.64 3.96
N ALA A 48 5.53 1.78 4.75
CA ALA A 48 4.94 0.55 5.24
C ALA A 48 4.98 0.55 6.78
N ILE A 49 3.86 0.14 7.37
CA ILE A 49 3.81 -0.16 8.81
C ILE A 49 4.39 -1.56 9.00
N ALA A 50 5.04 -1.84 10.15
CA ALA A 50 5.62 -3.14 10.42
C ALA A 50 4.59 -4.27 10.20
N GLY A 51 4.94 -5.26 9.36
CA GLY A 51 4.05 -6.35 8.98
C GLY A 51 3.05 -6.03 7.88
N GLN A 52 3.08 -4.83 7.34
CA GLN A 52 2.23 -4.41 6.22
C GLN A 52 3.04 -4.35 4.93
N MET A 53 2.46 -4.89 3.86
CA MET A 53 2.99 -4.76 2.51
C MET A 53 1.96 -4.08 1.63
N ASN A 54 2.40 -3.19 0.77
CA ASN A 54 1.53 -2.46 -0.14
C ASN A 54 1.66 -3.02 -1.55
N TYR A 55 0.53 -3.23 -2.19
CA TYR A 55 0.43 -3.77 -3.55
C TYR A 55 -0.65 -3.04 -4.33
N GLN A 56 -0.51 -3.03 -5.63
CA GLN A 56 -1.55 -2.57 -6.54
C GLN A 56 -2.41 -3.77 -6.96
N PHE A 57 -3.72 -3.68 -6.77
CA PHE A 57 -4.65 -4.68 -7.27
C PHE A 57 -4.77 -4.58 -8.79
N VAL A 58 -4.73 -5.74 -9.46
CA VAL A 58 -5.01 -5.88 -10.90
C VAL A 58 -6.05 -6.98 -11.09
N GLN A 59 -6.89 -6.86 -12.11
CA GLN A 59 -7.95 -7.83 -12.35
C GLN A 59 -7.42 -9.19 -12.79
N ASP A 60 -6.42 -9.17 -13.66
CA ASP A 60 -5.79 -10.38 -14.14
C ASP A 60 -4.38 -10.47 -13.60
N PRO A 61 -3.90 -11.68 -13.24
CA PRO A 61 -2.53 -11.84 -12.81
C PRO A 61 -1.56 -11.26 -13.84
N SER A 62 -0.71 -10.36 -13.39
CA SER A 62 0.37 -9.82 -14.20
C SER A 62 1.70 -10.11 -13.50
N PHE A 63 2.76 -10.26 -14.28
CA PHE A 63 4.09 -10.52 -13.73
C PHE A 63 4.85 -9.21 -13.46
N LYS A 64 4.12 -8.13 -13.34
CA LYS A 64 4.69 -6.84 -12.99
C LYS A 64 4.92 -6.76 -11.47
N GLY A 65 6.07 -6.23 -11.06
CA GLY A 65 6.38 -5.99 -9.65
C GLY A 65 5.36 -5.08 -8.99
N GLY A 66 5.11 -5.32 -7.71
CA GLY A 66 4.20 -4.50 -6.92
C GLY A 66 2.71 -4.77 -7.16
N THR A 67 2.35 -5.82 -7.86
CA THR A 67 0.94 -6.14 -8.14
C THR A 67 0.46 -7.40 -7.45
N PHE A 68 -0.84 -7.47 -7.19
CA PHE A 68 -1.50 -8.71 -6.80
C PHE A 68 -2.85 -8.84 -7.52
N ALA A 69 -3.31 -10.07 -7.70
CA ALA A 69 -4.60 -10.38 -8.30
C ALA A 69 -5.22 -11.59 -7.61
N PHE A 70 -6.54 -11.67 -7.64
CA PHE A 70 -7.20 -12.92 -7.29
C PHE A 70 -7.06 -13.89 -8.46
N ALA A 71 -6.78 -15.16 -8.16
CA ALA A 71 -6.63 -16.15 -9.21
C ALA A 71 -7.94 -16.31 -10.01
N ALA A 72 -7.81 -16.73 -11.25
CA ALA A 72 -8.91 -16.95 -12.18
C ALA A 72 -9.68 -15.67 -12.57
N GLY A 73 -9.05 -14.50 -12.50
CA GLY A 73 -9.66 -13.27 -13.00
C GLY A 73 -10.89 -12.82 -12.20
N SER A 74 -10.97 -13.21 -10.96
CA SER A 74 -12.03 -12.75 -10.06
C SER A 74 -11.88 -11.25 -9.83
N GLY A 75 -12.62 -10.46 -10.59
CA GLY A 75 -12.54 -9.01 -10.56
C GLY A 75 -13.22 -8.40 -9.34
N GLY A 76 -13.22 -7.07 -9.31
CA GLY A 76 -13.95 -6.32 -8.31
C GLY A 76 -15.42 -6.73 -8.28
N GLY A 77 -15.96 -6.92 -7.09
CA GLY A 77 -17.31 -7.44 -6.90
C GLY A 77 -17.37 -8.91 -6.49
N THR A 78 -16.27 -9.64 -6.54
CA THR A 78 -16.22 -10.99 -5.99
C THR A 78 -16.28 -10.91 -4.45
N PRO A 79 -17.21 -11.65 -3.80
CA PRO A 79 -17.25 -11.66 -2.34
C PRO A 79 -15.93 -12.20 -1.75
N TRP A 80 -15.45 -11.58 -0.70
CA TRP A 80 -14.22 -12.01 -0.02
C TRP A 80 -14.25 -13.49 0.35
N SER A 81 -15.42 -13.99 0.77
CA SER A 81 -15.59 -15.40 1.15
C SER A 81 -15.40 -16.40 0.01
N SER A 82 -15.45 -15.95 -1.23
CA SER A 82 -15.29 -16.80 -2.42
C SER A 82 -13.86 -16.83 -2.94
N ILE A 83 -12.97 -16.05 -2.36
CA ILE A 83 -11.57 -15.98 -2.80
C ILE A 83 -10.79 -17.09 -2.11
N THR A 84 -10.23 -18.00 -2.91
CA THR A 84 -9.47 -19.15 -2.40
C THR A 84 -8.00 -19.09 -2.76
N SER A 85 -7.60 -18.24 -3.67
CA SER A 85 -6.19 -18.08 -4.02
C SER A 85 -5.89 -16.68 -4.54
N VAL A 86 -4.67 -16.25 -4.31
CA VAL A 86 -4.16 -14.94 -4.68
C VAL A 86 -2.83 -15.12 -5.38
N VAL A 87 -2.63 -14.41 -6.47
CA VAL A 87 -1.34 -14.29 -7.15
C VAL A 87 -0.72 -12.97 -6.74
N ILE A 88 0.44 -13.01 -6.12
CA ILE A 88 1.10 -11.83 -5.58
C ILE A 88 2.54 -11.76 -6.08
N SER A 89 3.00 -10.57 -6.44
CA SER A 89 4.37 -10.35 -6.85
C SER A 89 5.33 -10.59 -5.67
N ASN A 90 6.52 -11.10 -5.97
CA ASN A 90 7.59 -11.20 -4.98
C ASN A 90 8.21 -9.86 -4.62
N MET A 91 7.80 -8.80 -5.30
CA MET A 91 8.22 -7.42 -5.06
C MET A 91 7.00 -6.60 -4.66
N ASP A 92 7.09 -5.83 -3.59
CA ASP A 92 6.01 -4.96 -3.18
C ASP A 92 5.98 -3.65 -4.00
N LEU A 93 5.01 -2.77 -3.72
CA LEU A 93 4.85 -1.52 -4.45
C LEU A 93 6.01 -0.54 -4.24
N SER A 94 6.77 -0.68 -3.14
CA SER A 94 7.96 0.13 -2.88
C SER A 94 9.21 -0.36 -3.63
N GLY A 95 9.13 -1.54 -4.28
CA GLY A 95 10.24 -2.13 -5.01
C GLY A 95 11.10 -3.09 -4.19
N GLN A 96 10.69 -3.44 -2.97
CA GLN A 96 11.42 -4.39 -2.14
C GLN A 96 11.04 -5.83 -2.46
N ILE A 97 12.03 -6.70 -2.49
CA ILE A 97 11.81 -8.14 -2.63
C ILE A 97 11.35 -8.70 -1.29
N VAL A 98 10.14 -9.26 -1.27
CA VAL A 98 9.50 -9.75 -0.04
C VAL A 98 9.25 -11.27 -0.09
N SER A 99 9.79 -11.97 -1.08
CA SER A 99 9.59 -13.40 -1.23
C SER A 99 9.96 -14.21 0.02
N PRO A 100 11.07 -13.95 0.72
CA PRO A 100 11.37 -14.69 1.94
C PRO A 100 10.29 -14.50 3.01
N PHE A 101 9.70 -13.31 3.09
CA PHE A 101 8.63 -13.03 4.04
C PHE A 101 7.34 -13.74 3.65
N LEU A 102 7.00 -13.78 2.34
CA LEU A 102 5.81 -14.47 1.86
C LEU A 102 5.84 -15.97 2.15
N GLU A 103 7.01 -16.58 2.12
CA GLU A 103 7.19 -18.00 2.42
C GLU A 103 6.89 -18.36 3.88
N TYR A 104 7.04 -17.38 4.79
CA TYR A 104 6.73 -17.58 6.21
C TYR A 104 5.24 -17.45 6.55
N LEU A 105 4.40 -17.10 5.58
CA LEU A 105 2.98 -16.86 5.84
C LEU A 105 2.14 -18.13 5.94
N VAL A 106 2.71 -19.29 5.68
CA VAL A 106 1.98 -20.57 5.82
C VAL A 106 1.51 -20.72 7.26
N ASP A 107 0.24 -21.07 7.44
CA ASP A 107 -0.46 -21.18 8.72
C ASP A 107 -0.65 -19.84 9.46
N GLU A 108 -0.24 -18.72 8.84
CA GLU A 108 -0.43 -17.40 9.41
C GLU A 108 -1.72 -16.73 8.92
N GLN A 109 -2.22 -15.80 9.72
CA GLN A 109 -3.38 -15.00 9.35
C GLN A 109 -2.93 -13.76 8.59
N VAL A 110 -3.60 -13.51 7.47
CA VAL A 110 -3.36 -12.32 6.66
C VAL A 110 -4.65 -11.56 6.42
N MET A 111 -4.55 -10.26 6.29
CA MET A 111 -5.68 -9.40 5.97
C MET A 111 -5.37 -8.62 4.69
N PHE A 112 -6.30 -8.66 3.74
CA PHE A 112 -6.28 -7.82 2.56
C PHE A 112 -7.27 -6.68 2.77
N GLN A 113 -6.81 -5.47 2.60
CA GLN A 113 -7.62 -4.27 2.82
C GLN A 113 -7.28 -3.21 1.78
N ASP A 114 -8.29 -2.48 1.32
CA ASP A 114 -8.08 -1.29 0.52
C ASP A 114 -7.48 -0.18 1.37
N VAL A 115 -6.40 0.43 0.89
CA VAL A 115 -5.74 1.57 1.56
C VAL A 115 -6.69 2.76 1.73
N ALA A 116 -7.67 2.93 0.83
CA ALA A 116 -8.68 3.97 0.96
C ALA A 116 -9.62 3.79 2.17
N GLY A 117 -9.50 2.69 2.91
CA GLY A 117 -10.11 2.51 4.22
C GLY A 117 -11.62 2.45 4.22
N LYS A 118 -12.25 1.94 3.17
CA LYS A 118 -13.70 1.93 3.03
C LYS A 118 -14.39 0.73 3.69
N GLY A 119 -13.75 0.11 4.66
CA GLY A 119 -14.36 -0.94 5.46
C GLY A 119 -14.45 -2.31 4.79
N SER A 120 -14.01 -2.44 3.54
CA SER A 120 -13.98 -3.74 2.86
C SER A 120 -12.63 -4.41 3.09
N PHE A 121 -12.66 -5.61 3.66
CA PHE A 121 -11.45 -6.38 3.90
C PHE A 121 -11.73 -7.88 3.83
N GLY A 122 -10.68 -8.65 3.53
CA GLY A 122 -10.69 -10.09 3.62
C GLY A 122 -9.66 -10.57 4.61
N HIS A 123 -10.03 -11.54 5.45
CA HIS A 123 -9.15 -12.13 6.46
C HIS A 123 -9.04 -13.64 6.17
N TYR A 124 -7.81 -14.12 6.00
CA TYR A 124 -7.55 -15.48 5.57
C TYR A 124 -6.44 -16.13 6.38
N ILE A 125 -6.45 -17.46 6.40
CA ILE A 125 -5.31 -18.25 6.84
C ILE A 125 -4.64 -18.81 5.59
N ILE A 126 -3.35 -18.64 5.48
CA ILE A 126 -2.58 -19.13 4.33
C ILE A 126 -2.26 -20.60 4.53
N GLU A 127 -2.85 -21.46 3.72
CA GLU A 127 -2.60 -22.91 3.78
C GLU A 127 -1.34 -23.31 3.04
N ARG A 128 -1.00 -22.60 1.96
CA ARG A 128 0.08 -22.99 1.08
C ARG A 128 0.60 -21.80 0.27
N VAL A 129 1.89 -21.75 0.07
CA VAL A 129 2.55 -20.78 -0.80
C VAL A 129 3.27 -21.54 -1.92
N HIS A 130 2.98 -21.14 -3.15
CA HIS A 130 3.67 -21.64 -4.34
C HIS A 130 4.46 -20.52 -4.98
N ALA A 131 5.75 -20.75 -5.16
CA ALA A 131 6.59 -19.82 -5.91
C ALA A 131 6.59 -20.22 -7.40
N ASN A 132 6.03 -19.38 -8.24
CA ASN A 132 6.12 -19.49 -9.69
C ASN A 132 7.07 -18.41 -10.19
N TRP A 133 8.21 -18.85 -10.73
CA TRP A 133 9.19 -17.93 -11.29
C TRP A 133 8.96 -17.83 -12.80
N HIS A 134 8.67 -16.62 -13.27
CA HIS A 134 8.61 -16.30 -14.68
C HIS A 134 9.77 -15.38 -15.02
N ASN A 135 10.56 -15.84 -15.95
CA ASN A 135 11.69 -15.06 -16.46
C ASN A 135 11.21 -14.09 -17.55
#